data_9faa4ede1630ef7cf7ca1b8d3021c691
#
_entry.id   9faa4ede1630ef7cf7ca1b8d3021c691
#
_cell.length_a   1.000
_cell.length_b   1.000
_cell.length_c   1.000
_cell.angle_alpha   90.00
_cell.angle_beta   90.00
_cell.angle_gamma   90.00
#
_symmetry.space_group_name_H-M   'P 1'
#
loop_
_entity.id
_entity.type
_entity.pdbx_description
1 polymer ?
#
loop_
_entity_poly.entity_id
_entity_poly.type
_entity_poly.pdbx_seq_one_letter_code
_entity_poly.pdbx_strand_id
1 'polypeptide(L)'
;MTTNRIVISREQFLQPVKAKPLDVAVPEFGAGCVVPVWPLSAKEWTQFQSEQQGKDGKPNAKAKLVRERLVVRCCRDDYGVPLFTNDDIAQIGEQNCGIVERLVNAALQVSGITSQDVEELAKNSDATQPA
;
A
#
# COMPACT_ATOMS: atom_id res chain seq x y z
N MET A 1 -20.11 3.75 29.96
CA MET A 1 -19.98 4.97 29.15
C MET A 1 -20.75 4.81 27.86
N THR A 2 -21.79 5.59 27.71
CA THR A 2 -22.61 5.54 26.51
C THR A 2 -21.95 6.38 25.44
N THR A 3 -21.52 5.74 24.38
CA THR A 3 -21.04 6.45 23.19
C THR A 3 -22.26 6.91 22.40
N ASN A 4 -22.41 8.21 22.19
CA ASN A 4 -23.48 8.73 21.38
C ASN A 4 -23.27 8.30 19.93
N ARG A 5 -24.26 7.59 19.40
CA ARG A 5 -24.25 7.17 18.01
C ARG A 5 -24.66 8.34 17.14
N ILE A 6 -23.80 8.73 16.23
CA ILE A 6 -24.07 9.80 15.26
C ILE A 6 -23.96 9.21 13.86
N VAL A 7 -25.05 9.27 13.11
CA VAL A 7 -25.04 8.83 11.71
C VAL A 7 -24.67 10.03 10.84
N ILE A 8 -23.59 9.89 10.08
CA ILE A 8 -23.14 10.97 9.21
C ILE A 8 -24.08 11.15 8.04
N SER A 9 -24.08 12.35 7.46
CA SER A 9 -24.85 12.63 6.25
C SER A 9 -24.11 12.10 5.02
N ARG A 10 -24.85 11.99 3.94
CA ARG A 10 -24.29 11.64 2.61
C ARG A 10 -23.19 12.63 2.24
N GLU A 11 -23.44 13.89 2.46
CA GLU A 11 -22.50 14.97 2.08
C GLU A 11 -21.20 14.88 2.88
N GLN A 12 -21.31 14.57 4.15
CA GLN A 12 -20.12 14.37 5.00
C GLN A 12 -19.29 13.18 4.51
N PHE A 13 -19.96 12.08 4.18
CA PHE A 13 -19.26 10.88 3.71
C PHE A 13 -18.56 11.11 2.36
N LEU A 14 -19.18 11.89 1.47
CA LEU A 14 -18.62 12.13 0.14
C LEU A 14 -17.47 13.14 0.12
N GLN A 15 -17.24 13.83 1.24
CA GLN A 15 -16.05 14.67 1.38
C GLN A 15 -14.87 13.77 1.74
N PRO A 16 -13.84 13.66 0.89
CA PRO A 16 -12.69 12.83 1.24
C PRO A 16 -12.04 13.31 2.52
N VAL A 17 -11.73 12.37 3.41
CA VAL A 17 -10.94 12.68 4.60
C VAL A 17 -9.56 13.11 4.13
N LYS A 18 -9.07 14.24 4.64
CA LYS A 18 -7.76 14.75 4.24
C LYS A 18 -6.69 13.71 4.59
N ALA A 19 -5.98 13.26 3.57
CA ALA A 19 -4.93 12.28 3.75
C ALA A 19 -3.75 12.87 4.52
N LYS A 20 -3.23 12.11 5.48
CA LYS A 20 -2.02 12.47 6.23
C LYS A 20 -1.04 11.32 6.11
N PRO A 21 0.21 11.61 5.75
CA PRO A 21 1.22 10.57 5.72
C PRO A 21 1.65 10.16 7.12
N LEU A 22 2.09 8.93 7.25
CA LEU A 22 2.76 8.43 8.44
C LEU A 22 4.27 8.43 8.15
N ASP A 23 5.05 9.16 8.94
CA ASP A 23 6.49 9.17 8.79
C ASP A 23 7.07 7.89 9.39
N VAL A 24 7.75 7.11 8.55
CA VAL A 24 8.39 5.86 8.97
C VAL A 24 9.88 6.13 9.13
N ALA A 25 10.39 5.94 10.35
CA ALA A 25 11.81 6.13 10.62
C ALA A 25 12.63 5.06 9.90
N VAL A 26 13.64 5.51 9.17
CA VAL A 26 14.60 4.64 8.48
C VAL A 26 16.02 5.05 8.85
N PRO A 27 16.41 4.87 10.13
CA PRO A 27 17.71 5.32 10.61
C PRO A 27 18.88 4.62 9.94
N GLU A 28 18.63 3.54 9.25
CA GLU A 28 19.63 2.83 8.45
C GLU A 28 20.23 3.73 7.36
N PHE A 29 19.51 4.76 6.93
CA PHE A 29 19.98 5.71 5.93
C PHE A 29 20.56 6.97 6.55
N GLY A 30 20.49 7.09 7.87
CA GLY A 30 21.01 8.24 8.61
C GLY A 30 20.06 8.65 9.73
N ALA A 31 20.61 9.29 10.76
CA ALA A 31 19.80 9.74 11.89
C ALA A 31 18.74 10.74 11.42
N GLY A 32 17.50 10.53 11.84
CA GLY A 32 16.39 11.41 11.50
C GLY A 32 15.78 11.19 10.13
N CYS A 33 16.29 10.22 9.35
CA CYS A 33 15.71 9.92 8.03
C CYS A 33 14.36 9.26 8.18
N VAL A 34 13.38 9.74 7.41
CA VAL A 34 12.03 9.19 7.39
C VAL A 34 11.56 9.02 5.96
N VAL A 35 10.62 8.08 5.78
CA VAL A 35 9.88 7.93 4.53
C VAL A 35 8.42 8.22 4.85
N PRO A 36 7.81 9.23 4.25
CA PRO A 36 6.38 9.45 4.41
C PRO A 36 5.60 8.38 3.66
N VAL A 37 4.68 7.71 4.36
CA VAL A 37 3.84 6.67 3.79
C VAL A 37 2.39 7.18 3.78
N TRP A 38 1.82 7.28 2.59
CA TRP A 38 0.49 7.86 2.39
C TRP A 38 -0.57 6.79 2.27
N PRO A 39 -1.80 7.05 2.76
CA PRO A 39 -2.89 6.11 2.61
C PRO A 39 -3.37 6.05 1.17
N LEU A 40 -3.88 4.88 0.78
CA LEU A 40 -4.54 4.70 -0.51
C LEU A 40 -6.03 5.02 -0.36
N SER A 41 -6.59 5.68 -1.36
CA SER A 41 -8.05 5.81 -1.47
C SER A 41 -8.64 4.47 -1.91
N ALA A 42 -9.96 4.32 -1.79
CA ALA A 42 -10.65 3.12 -2.27
C ALA A 42 -10.37 2.86 -3.74
N LYS A 43 -10.38 3.92 -4.55
CA LYS A 43 -10.08 3.83 -5.98
C LYS A 43 -8.65 3.37 -6.23
N GLU A 44 -7.68 3.92 -5.50
CA GLU A 44 -6.28 3.53 -5.63
C GLU A 44 -6.07 2.08 -5.24
N TRP A 45 -6.71 1.63 -4.17
CA TRP A 45 -6.64 0.25 -3.75
C TRP A 45 -7.23 -0.69 -4.81
N THR A 46 -8.38 -0.33 -5.37
CA THR A 46 -9.00 -1.11 -6.45
C THR A 46 -8.07 -1.19 -7.67
N GLN A 47 -7.46 -0.08 -8.04
CA GLN A 47 -6.49 -0.05 -9.14
C GLN A 47 -5.29 -0.95 -8.85
N PHE A 48 -4.78 -0.89 -7.63
CA PHE A 48 -3.66 -1.73 -7.21
C PHE A 48 -4.02 -3.21 -7.34
N GLN A 49 -5.20 -3.60 -6.84
CA GLN A 49 -5.66 -4.98 -6.95
C GLN A 49 -5.77 -5.43 -8.41
N SER A 50 -6.30 -4.57 -9.27
CA SER A 50 -6.44 -4.87 -10.70
C SER A 50 -5.10 -5.06 -11.39
N GLU A 51 -4.08 -4.29 -11.00
CA GLU A 51 -2.74 -4.40 -11.56
C GLU A 51 -2.05 -5.72 -11.23
N GLN A 52 -2.47 -6.37 -10.13
CA GLN A 52 -1.92 -7.67 -9.75
C GLN A 52 -2.58 -8.82 -10.49
N GLN A 53 -3.65 -8.56 -11.21
CA GLN A 53 -4.36 -9.54 -12.01
C GLN A 53 -4.16 -9.26 -13.50
N GLY A 54 -4.10 -10.29 -14.31
CA GLY A 54 -4.03 -10.14 -15.75
C GLY A 54 -5.38 -9.79 -16.34
N LYS A 55 -5.39 -9.45 -17.64
CA LYS A 55 -6.57 -8.99 -18.36
C LYS A 55 -7.75 -9.96 -18.34
N ASP A 56 -7.48 -11.25 -18.15
CA ASP A 56 -8.51 -12.30 -18.16
C ASP A 56 -8.82 -12.81 -16.76
N GLY A 57 -8.52 -12.05 -15.72
CA GLY A 57 -8.65 -12.51 -14.34
C GLY A 57 -7.59 -13.52 -13.93
N LYS A 58 -6.64 -13.81 -14.81
CA LYS A 58 -5.50 -14.68 -14.51
C LYS A 58 -4.41 -13.88 -13.82
N PRO A 59 -3.60 -14.52 -12.96
CA PRO A 59 -2.45 -13.84 -12.36
C PRO A 59 -1.55 -13.25 -13.44
N ASN A 60 -1.19 -11.99 -13.26
CA ASN A 60 -0.23 -11.33 -14.14
C ASN A 60 1.15 -11.92 -13.84
N ALA A 61 1.88 -12.34 -14.88
CA ALA A 61 3.23 -12.87 -14.71
C ALA A 61 4.17 -11.86 -14.05
N LYS A 62 3.85 -10.57 -14.11
CA LYS A 62 4.59 -9.48 -13.47
C LYS A 62 4.09 -9.17 -12.06
N ALA A 63 3.08 -9.87 -11.56
CA ALA A 63 2.46 -9.58 -10.27
C ALA A 63 3.23 -10.11 -9.07
N LYS A 64 4.44 -10.62 -9.28
CA LYS A 64 5.36 -10.94 -8.18
C LYS A 64 5.78 -9.64 -7.50
N LEU A 65 6.23 -9.75 -6.27
CA LEU A 65 6.69 -8.60 -5.49
C LEU A 65 5.55 -7.63 -5.15
N VAL A 66 4.41 -8.19 -4.72
CA VAL A 66 3.23 -7.39 -4.35
C VAL A 66 3.56 -6.38 -3.25
N ARG A 67 4.37 -6.77 -2.27
CA ARG A 67 4.77 -5.88 -1.17
C ARG A 67 5.57 -4.69 -1.68
N GLU A 68 6.51 -4.94 -2.57
CA GLU A 68 7.35 -3.92 -3.17
C GLU A 68 6.52 -2.98 -4.05
N ARG A 69 5.52 -3.50 -4.75
CA ARG A 69 4.58 -2.69 -5.53
C ARG A 69 3.76 -1.78 -4.64
N LEU A 70 3.37 -2.27 -3.46
CA LEU A 70 2.64 -1.46 -2.48
C LEU A 70 3.51 -0.31 -1.98
N VAL A 71 4.80 -0.56 -1.73
CA VAL A 71 5.76 0.48 -1.33
C VAL A 71 5.82 1.57 -2.40
N VAL A 72 5.87 1.19 -3.67
CA VAL A 72 5.89 2.17 -4.78
C VAL A 72 4.65 3.07 -4.75
N ARG A 73 3.49 2.50 -4.42
CA ARG A 73 2.23 3.26 -4.40
C ARG A 73 2.10 4.19 -3.21
N CYS A 74 2.63 3.79 -2.05
CA CYS A 74 2.36 4.49 -0.79
C CYS A 74 3.47 5.44 -0.36
N CYS A 75 4.71 5.19 -0.76
CA CYS A 75 5.84 6.04 -0.36
C CYS A 75 5.91 7.26 -1.27
N ARG A 76 5.66 8.42 -0.69
CA ARG A 76 5.61 9.70 -1.39
C ARG A 76 6.31 10.75 -0.55
N ASP A 77 6.71 11.85 -1.18
CA ASP A 77 7.28 12.97 -0.42
C ASP A 77 6.18 13.73 0.33
N ASP A 78 6.54 14.81 1.00
CA ASP A 78 5.61 15.61 1.80
C ASP A 78 4.50 16.25 0.96
N TYR A 79 4.70 16.35 -0.33
CA TYR A 79 3.73 16.92 -1.27
C TYR A 79 2.88 15.85 -1.96
N GLY A 80 3.09 14.58 -1.61
CA GLY A 80 2.36 13.47 -2.22
C GLY A 80 2.92 13.00 -3.55
N VAL A 81 4.11 13.45 -3.92
CA VAL A 81 4.77 13.01 -5.17
C VAL A 81 5.45 11.66 -4.92
N PRO A 82 5.21 10.64 -5.75
CA PRO A 82 5.83 9.33 -5.55
C PRO A 82 7.36 9.41 -5.49
N LEU A 83 7.94 8.71 -4.52
CA LEU A 83 9.39 8.59 -4.40
C LEU A 83 9.95 7.56 -5.39
N PHE A 84 9.14 6.58 -5.76
CA PHE A 84 9.56 5.46 -6.59
C PHE A 84 8.63 5.31 -7.79
N THR A 85 9.12 4.63 -8.82
CA THR A 85 8.32 4.27 -9.97
C THR A 85 8.27 2.74 -10.08
N ASN A 86 7.48 2.22 -11.01
CA ASN A 86 7.42 0.78 -11.25
C ASN A 86 8.77 0.21 -11.69
N ASP A 87 9.63 1.04 -12.25
CA ASP A 87 10.98 0.61 -12.65
C ASP A 87 11.88 0.32 -11.45
N ASP A 88 11.50 0.78 -10.26
CA ASP A 88 12.28 0.59 -9.03
C ASP A 88 11.89 -0.70 -8.28
N ILE A 89 10.85 -1.39 -8.71
CA ILE A 89 10.30 -2.55 -7.98
C ILE A 89 11.37 -3.61 -7.73
N ALA A 90 12.15 -3.95 -8.74
CA ALA A 90 13.18 -4.96 -8.61
C ALA A 90 14.26 -4.55 -7.60
N GLN A 91 14.66 -3.28 -7.61
CA GLN A 91 15.64 -2.75 -6.67
C GLN A 91 15.11 -2.70 -5.25
N ILE A 92 13.83 -2.38 -5.08
CA ILE A 92 13.18 -2.43 -3.75
C ILE A 92 13.21 -3.87 -3.23
N GLY A 93 13.02 -4.85 -4.11
CA GLY A 93 13.11 -6.26 -3.75
C GLY A 93 14.49 -6.69 -3.26
N GLU A 94 15.54 -5.96 -3.63
CA GLU A 94 16.90 -6.22 -3.15
C GLU A 94 17.22 -5.51 -1.84
N GLN A 95 16.32 -4.65 -1.36
CA GLN A 95 16.52 -3.91 -0.12
C GLN A 95 16.33 -4.82 1.10
N ASN A 96 16.86 -4.38 2.24
CA ASN A 96 16.70 -5.08 3.51
C ASN A 96 15.23 -5.38 3.79
N CYS A 97 14.93 -6.64 4.09
CA CYS A 97 13.57 -7.11 4.32
C CYS A 97 12.87 -6.32 5.45
N GLY A 98 13.58 -6.06 6.52
CA GLY A 98 13.01 -5.33 7.67
C GLY A 98 12.59 -3.91 7.32
N ILE A 99 13.35 -3.24 6.45
CA ILE A 99 13.01 -1.89 5.99
C ILE A 99 11.74 -1.94 5.13
N VAL A 100 11.69 -2.85 4.17
CA VAL A 100 10.52 -3.02 3.30
C VAL A 100 9.29 -3.37 4.11
N GLU A 101 9.39 -4.31 5.04
CA GLU A 101 8.28 -4.71 5.91
C GLU A 101 7.76 -3.55 6.75
N ARG A 102 8.66 -2.71 7.24
CA ARG A 102 8.29 -1.53 8.02
C ARG A 102 7.44 -0.57 7.20
N LEU A 103 7.81 -0.36 5.94
CA LEU A 103 7.05 0.49 5.02
C LEU A 103 5.71 -0.14 4.64
N VAL A 104 5.69 -1.44 4.40
CA VAL A 104 4.46 -2.17 4.09
C VAL A 104 3.48 -2.09 5.26
N ASN A 105 3.96 -2.35 6.47
CA ASN A 105 3.09 -2.30 7.65
C ASN A 105 2.50 -0.90 7.86
N ALA A 106 3.29 0.13 7.63
CA ALA A 106 2.80 1.51 7.71
C ALA A 106 1.73 1.78 6.65
N ALA A 107 1.95 1.31 5.42
CA ALA A 107 0.99 1.48 4.33
C ALA A 107 -0.34 0.81 4.64
N LEU A 108 -0.29 -0.39 5.21
CA LEU A 108 -1.50 -1.12 5.61
C LEU A 108 -2.23 -0.38 6.73
N GLN A 109 -1.48 0.10 7.71
CA GLN A 109 -2.04 0.81 8.86
C GLN A 109 -2.77 2.08 8.43
N VAL A 110 -2.12 2.93 7.64
CA VAL A 110 -2.71 4.23 7.24
C VAL A 110 -3.83 4.07 6.22
N SER A 111 -3.81 2.98 5.44
CA SER A 111 -4.84 2.70 4.44
C SER A 111 -6.02 1.91 5.00
N GLY A 112 -5.91 1.40 6.22
CA GLY A 112 -6.95 0.57 6.82
C GLY A 112 -7.10 -0.80 6.14
N ILE A 113 -6.03 -1.29 5.54
CA ILE A 113 -6.00 -2.58 4.84
C ILE A 113 -5.31 -3.59 5.74
N THR A 114 -5.80 -4.82 5.77
CA THR A 114 -5.19 -5.87 6.60
C THR A 114 -4.04 -6.55 5.87
N SER A 115 -3.11 -7.12 6.63
CA SER A 115 -2.02 -7.91 6.05
C SER A 115 -2.58 -9.14 5.32
N GLN A 116 -3.71 -9.67 5.78
CA GLN A 116 -4.37 -10.79 5.13
C GLN A 116 -4.83 -10.41 3.73
N ASP A 117 -5.35 -9.20 3.53
CA ASP A 117 -5.77 -8.73 2.21
C ASP A 117 -4.61 -8.73 1.23
N VAL A 118 -3.42 -8.31 1.69
CA VAL A 118 -2.22 -8.29 0.85
C VAL A 118 -1.72 -9.71 0.57
N GLU A 119 -1.76 -10.59 1.57
CA GLU A 119 -1.34 -11.99 1.40
C GLU A 119 -2.25 -12.73 0.42
N GLU A 120 -3.56 -12.51 0.51
CA GLU A 120 -4.49 -13.09 -0.44
C GLU A 120 -4.23 -12.61 -1.86
N LEU A 121 -3.94 -11.33 -2.01
CA LEU A 121 -3.62 -10.76 -3.31
C LEU A 121 -2.33 -11.36 -3.88
N ALA A 122 -1.30 -11.48 -3.05
CA ALA A 122 -0.04 -12.09 -3.45
C ALA A 122 -0.22 -13.57 -3.81
N LYS A 123 -1.01 -14.30 -3.02
CA LYS A 123 -1.30 -15.70 -3.23
C LYS A 123 -2.06 -15.91 -4.53
N ASN A 124 -3.05 -15.07 -4.80
CA ASN A 124 -3.84 -15.14 -6.03
C ASN A 124 -2.99 -14.81 -7.25
N SER A 125 -2.03 -13.90 -7.10
CA SER A 125 -1.12 -13.52 -8.18
C SER A 125 -0.11 -14.61 -8.50
N ASP A 126 0.33 -15.37 -7.47
CA ASP A 126 1.30 -16.45 -7.62
C ASP A 126 0.62 -17.77 -7.95
N ALA A 127 -0.68 -17.83 -7.81
CA ALA A 127 -1.38 -19.08 -7.92
C ALA A 127 -1.44 -19.57 -9.36
N THR A 128 -0.53 -20.43 -9.68
CA THR A 128 -0.88 -21.52 -10.56
C THR A 128 -1.91 -22.35 -9.78
N GLN A 129 -3.15 -22.12 -10.03
CA GLN A 129 -4.18 -22.93 -9.44
C GLN A 129 -4.05 -24.34 -10.01
N PRO A 130 -3.67 -25.33 -9.22
CA PRO A 130 -3.98 -26.68 -9.63
C PRO A 130 -5.49 -26.78 -9.65
N ALA A 131 -5.98 -27.14 -10.75
CA ALA A 131 -7.40 -27.35 -10.91
C ALA A 131 -7.94 -28.26 -9.80
#